data_4cffe78c1202196fd56054af29058c6d
#
_entry.id   4cffe78c1202196fd56054af29058c6d
#
_cell.length_a   1.000
_cell.length_b   1.000
_cell.length_c   1.000
_cell.angle_alpha   90.00
_cell.angle_beta   90.00
_cell.angle_gamma   90.00
#
_symmetry.space_group_name_H-M   'P 1'
#
loop_
_entity.id
_entity.type
_entity.pdbx_description
1 polymer ?
#
loop_
_entity_poly.entity_id
_entity_poly.type
_entity_poly.pdbx_seq_one_letter_code
_entity_poly.pdbx_strand_id
1 'polypeptide(L)'
;HQFGIPQHRKRIYIVCQQKSFGNLDYYEFPKGDKNAICDIKSIIDLQNENVTPLKEDTRFQLEVWQEFLTKLVENGDTLPGFPIWAMEFGATYDYEHEAPAFQGLKDLRGKRGKLGKVITGSSLEDCIKLLPNYAQTKRSKEFPAWKKRYIQQNRLFYERHKVWLDEWLEKVANFDNSHLKFEWNCGKNVAPIIEDKIVQFRASGIRIKMPTFSPALNLVGTQIPIFPWVPLPQSRIKDGGATKGRYMTLKEAAAIQGMQDLSFGNEIYQLPIGRCYEALGNAVNVEIVKKVAKELINHGK
;
A
#
# COMPACT_ATOMS: atom_id res chain seq x y z
N HIS A 1 12.10 -11.34 -3.89
CA HIS A 1 12.32 -12.24 -2.76
C HIS A 1 12.95 -13.58 -3.16
N GLN A 2 12.76 -14.05 -4.38
CA GLN A 2 13.29 -15.35 -4.85
C GLN A 2 14.82 -15.49 -4.80
N PHE A 3 15.54 -14.40 -4.57
CA PHE A 3 16.99 -14.38 -4.41
C PHE A 3 17.45 -14.11 -2.97
N GLY A 4 16.57 -14.36 -1.97
CA GLY A 4 16.88 -14.13 -0.56
C GLY A 4 16.79 -12.65 -0.13
N ILE A 5 16.28 -11.78 -1.01
CA ILE A 5 16.17 -10.35 -0.73
C ILE A 5 14.77 -10.06 -0.19
N PRO A 6 14.60 -9.39 0.98
CA PRO A 6 13.29 -9.16 1.58
C PRO A 6 12.50 -8.03 0.88
N GLN A 7 12.39 -8.12 -0.46
CA GLN A 7 11.61 -7.21 -1.29
C GLN A 7 10.89 -7.94 -2.43
N HIS A 8 9.62 -7.61 -2.64
CA HIS A 8 8.89 -8.03 -3.83
C HIS A 8 8.99 -6.94 -4.90
N ARG A 9 9.89 -7.14 -5.88
CA ARG A 9 10.13 -6.20 -6.96
C ARG A 9 10.32 -6.94 -8.28
N LYS A 10 9.33 -6.91 -9.15
CA LYS A 10 9.42 -7.48 -10.50
C LYS A 10 10.14 -6.51 -11.42
N ARG A 11 11.14 -6.97 -12.16
CA ARG A 11 11.88 -6.21 -13.18
C ARG A 11 12.18 -7.11 -14.36
N ILE A 12 12.31 -6.49 -15.52
CA ILE A 12 12.77 -7.14 -16.75
C ILE A 12 14.26 -6.80 -16.89
N TYR A 13 15.05 -7.80 -17.16
CA TYR A 13 16.47 -7.66 -17.50
C TYR A 13 16.66 -8.08 -18.95
N ILE A 14 17.34 -7.25 -19.73
CA ILE A 14 17.70 -7.52 -21.12
C ILE A 14 19.21 -7.59 -21.18
N VAL A 15 19.73 -8.75 -21.61
CA VAL A 15 21.15 -8.98 -21.77
C VAL A 15 21.46 -8.92 -23.27
N CYS A 16 22.46 -8.14 -23.63
CA CYS A 16 22.93 -8.00 -25.01
C CYS A 16 24.42 -8.18 -25.05
N GLN A 17 24.92 -8.82 -26.13
CA GLN A 17 26.32 -8.98 -26.40
C GLN A 17 26.64 -8.49 -27.82
N GLN A 18 27.77 -7.79 -27.99
CA GLN A 18 28.22 -7.39 -29.31
C GLN A 18 28.58 -8.64 -30.11
N LYS A 19 28.12 -8.71 -31.37
CA LYS A 19 28.32 -9.90 -32.23
C LYS A 19 29.76 -10.34 -32.37
N SER A 20 30.74 -9.43 -32.31
CA SER A 20 32.18 -9.74 -32.38
C SER A 20 32.68 -10.55 -31.17
N PHE A 21 31.93 -10.62 -30.07
CA PHE A 21 32.27 -11.41 -28.88
C PHE A 21 31.53 -12.75 -28.81
N GLY A 22 30.84 -13.15 -29.88
CA GLY A 22 30.07 -14.39 -29.94
C GLY A 22 28.56 -14.16 -29.85
N ASN A 23 27.81 -15.21 -29.52
CA ASN A 23 26.35 -15.19 -29.36
C ASN A 23 25.96 -15.53 -27.93
N LEU A 24 24.68 -15.41 -27.62
CA LEU A 24 24.10 -15.68 -26.31
C LEU A 24 23.27 -16.99 -26.27
N ASP A 25 23.52 -17.93 -27.23
CA ASP A 25 22.65 -19.10 -27.39
C ASP A 25 22.60 -20.00 -26.16
N TYR A 26 23.65 -20.04 -25.35
CA TYR A 26 23.71 -20.82 -24.10
C TYR A 26 23.65 -19.96 -22.84
N TYR A 27 23.33 -18.67 -22.96
CA TYR A 27 23.20 -17.83 -21.79
C TYR A 27 21.92 -18.18 -21.02
N GLU A 28 22.06 -18.51 -19.74
CA GLU A 28 20.93 -18.72 -18.86
C GLU A 28 20.83 -17.59 -17.80
N PHE A 29 19.63 -17.05 -17.62
CA PHE A 29 19.40 -16.13 -16.50
C PHE A 29 19.50 -16.86 -15.15
N PRO A 30 20.05 -16.21 -14.11
CA PRO A 30 20.10 -16.80 -12.77
C PRO A 30 18.69 -17.17 -12.31
N LYS A 31 18.53 -18.40 -11.83
CA LYS A 31 17.24 -18.92 -11.35
C LYS A 31 17.08 -18.58 -9.87
N GLY A 32 15.97 -17.95 -9.51
CA GLY A 32 15.61 -17.69 -8.12
C GLY A 32 14.84 -18.86 -7.52
N ASP A 33 14.92 -19.02 -6.22
CA ASP A 33 14.13 -19.99 -5.47
C ASP A 33 12.74 -19.40 -5.14
N LYS A 34 11.68 -20.02 -5.65
CA LYS A 34 10.29 -19.62 -5.39
C LYS A 34 9.90 -19.81 -3.93
N ASN A 35 10.58 -20.72 -3.23
CA ASN A 35 10.33 -21.05 -1.83
C ASN A 35 11.28 -20.30 -0.87
N ALA A 36 12.10 -19.38 -1.39
CA ALA A 36 13.01 -18.60 -0.55
C ALA A 36 12.25 -17.88 0.57
N ILE A 37 12.63 -18.16 1.79
CA ILE A 37 12.08 -17.51 2.99
C ILE A 37 12.84 -16.20 3.19
N CYS A 38 12.11 -15.10 3.27
CA CYS A 38 12.65 -13.80 3.60
C CYS A 38 12.00 -13.29 4.88
N ASP A 39 12.74 -12.57 5.69
CA ASP A 39 12.25 -11.84 6.85
C ASP A 39 12.71 -10.39 6.76
N ILE A 40 11.75 -9.47 6.72
CA ILE A 40 12.03 -8.04 6.69
C ILE A 40 12.80 -7.57 7.93
N LYS A 41 12.68 -8.29 9.04
CA LYS A 41 13.39 -7.98 10.28
C LYS A 41 14.90 -8.01 10.12
N SER A 42 15.41 -8.78 9.13
CA SER A 42 16.85 -8.87 8.85
C SER A 42 17.49 -7.55 8.41
N ILE A 43 16.68 -6.59 7.96
CA ILE A 43 17.17 -5.28 7.50
C ILE A 43 16.85 -4.14 8.47
N ILE A 44 16.09 -4.43 9.55
CA ILE A 44 15.70 -3.42 10.54
C ILE A 44 16.90 -3.04 11.41
N ASP A 45 17.26 -1.76 11.36
CA ASP A 45 18.33 -1.18 12.17
C ASP A 45 17.75 -0.55 13.44
N LEU A 46 17.82 -1.32 14.56
CA LEU A 46 17.32 -0.87 15.86
C LEU A 46 18.23 0.16 16.54
N GLN A 47 19.47 0.33 16.06
CA GLN A 47 20.42 1.30 16.59
C GLN A 47 20.36 2.66 15.90
N ASN A 48 19.51 2.76 14.88
CA ASN A 48 19.38 4.00 14.11
C ASN A 48 18.56 5.05 14.89
N GLU A 49 19.23 6.09 15.34
CA GLU A 49 18.58 7.25 15.98
C GLU A 49 17.83 8.15 14.98
N ASN A 50 18.17 8.04 13.69
CA ASN A 50 17.60 8.87 12.62
C ASN A 50 16.34 8.23 12.03
N VAL A 51 15.33 8.03 12.86
CA VAL A 51 14.04 7.44 12.48
C VAL A 51 12.93 8.48 12.44
N THR A 52 11.91 8.22 11.64
CA THR A 52 10.69 9.03 11.57
C THR A 52 9.56 8.28 12.26
N PRO A 53 9.14 8.69 13.46
CA PRO A 53 7.98 8.10 14.14
C PRO A 53 6.70 8.29 13.33
N LEU A 54 5.70 7.44 13.56
CA LEU A 54 4.38 7.63 13.00
C LEU A 54 3.75 8.91 13.57
N LYS A 55 3.11 9.67 12.69
CA LYS A 55 2.26 10.80 13.08
C LYS A 55 1.03 10.28 13.85
N GLU A 56 0.52 11.09 14.75
CA GLU A 56 -0.68 10.76 15.55
C GLU A 56 -1.88 10.43 14.66
N ASP A 57 -2.13 11.22 13.61
CA ASP A 57 -3.19 10.94 12.65
C ASP A 57 -3.02 9.57 11.96
N THR A 58 -1.79 9.19 11.59
CA THR A 58 -1.52 7.87 11.01
C THR A 58 -1.79 6.74 12.02
N ARG A 59 -1.42 6.94 13.29
CA ARG A 59 -1.71 5.99 14.38
C ARG A 59 -3.20 5.82 14.58
N PHE A 60 -3.91 6.93 14.72
CA PHE A 60 -5.36 6.94 14.86
C PHE A 60 -6.06 6.18 13.72
N GLN A 61 -5.63 6.41 12.48
CA GLN A 61 -6.19 5.69 11.34
C GLN A 61 -5.93 4.17 11.42
N LEU A 62 -4.75 3.74 11.88
CA LEU A 62 -4.46 2.32 12.08
C LEU A 62 -5.26 1.72 13.23
N GLU A 63 -5.48 2.44 14.31
CA GLU A 63 -6.32 2.02 15.45
C GLU A 63 -7.78 1.85 15.01
N VAL A 64 -8.32 2.79 14.25
CA VAL A 64 -9.69 2.69 13.71
C VAL A 64 -9.83 1.50 12.76
N TRP A 65 -8.84 1.22 11.91
CA TRP A 65 -8.85 0.02 11.07
C TRP A 65 -8.63 -1.27 11.88
N GLN A 66 -7.84 -1.23 12.96
CA GLN A 66 -7.72 -2.37 13.86
C GLN A 66 -9.04 -2.66 14.58
N GLU A 67 -9.76 -1.63 15.00
CA GLU A 67 -11.10 -1.78 15.57
C GLU A 67 -12.05 -2.46 14.57
N PHE A 68 -12.04 -2.05 13.30
CA PHE A 68 -12.81 -2.71 12.24
C PHE A 68 -12.52 -4.22 12.18
N LEU A 69 -11.24 -4.59 12.21
CA LEU A 69 -10.80 -5.99 12.18
C LEU A 69 -11.26 -6.75 13.43
N THR A 70 -11.16 -6.13 14.59
CA THR A 70 -11.57 -6.71 15.87
C THR A 70 -13.08 -6.94 15.90
N LYS A 71 -13.87 -5.94 15.53
CA LYS A 71 -15.33 -6.03 15.44
C LYS A 71 -15.79 -7.13 14.48
N LEU A 72 -15.09 -7.27 13.35
CA LEU A 72 -15.41 -8.32 12.39
C LEU A 72 -15.27 -9.73 13.01
N VAL A 73 -14.16 -9.97 13.72
CA VAL A 73 -13.90 -11.24 14.42
C VAL A 73 -14.88 -11.48 15.57
N GLU A 74 -15.17 -10.46 16.38
CA GLU A 74 -16.15 -10.52 17.47
C GLU A 74 -17.56 -10.88 17.00
N ASN A 75 -17.91 -10.50 15.76
CA ASN A 75 -19.16 -10.87 15.12
C ASN A 75 -19.11 -12.24 14.40
N GLY A 76 -18.05 -13.02 14.60
CA GLY A 76 -17.91 -14.38 14.07
C GLY A 76 -17.65 -14.45 12.57
N ASP A 77 -17.23 -13.35 11.94
CA ASP A 77 -16.96 -13.31 10.51
C ASP A 77 -15.43 -13.25 10.22
N THR A 78 -15.08 -13.46 8.98
CA THR A 78 -13.71 -13.44 8.49
C THR A 78 -13.49 -12.31 7.50
N LEU A 79 -12.24 -11.87 7.38
CA LEU A 79 -11.87 -10.87 6.39
C LEU A 79 -12.26 -11.31 4.98
N PRO A 80 -12.99 -10.47 4.24
CA PRO A 80 -13.39 -10.78 2.88
C PRO A 80 -12.18 -10.86 1.94
N GLY A 81 -12.31 -11.69 0.89
CA GLY A 81 -11.28 -11.85 -0.14
C GLY A 81 -11.20 -10.69 -1.16
N PHE A 82 -11.81 -9.56 -0.87
CA PHE A 82 -11.83 -8.36 -1.71
C PHE A 82 -11.42 -7.13 -0.89
N PRO A 83 -10.94 -6.06 -1.54
CA PRO A 83 -10.60 -4.81 -0.88
C PRO A 83 -11.82 -4.16 -0.23
N ILE A 84 -11.70 -3.75 1.04
CA ILE A 84 -12.74 -2.96 1.70
C ILE A 84 -12.73 -1.54 1.13
N TRP A 85 -13.89 -1.08 0.70
CA TRP A 85 -14.15 0.28 0.23
C TRP A 85 -15.20 0.93 1.12
N ALA A 86 -14.77 1.43 2.28
CA ALA A 86 -15.67 2.03 3.26
C ALA A 86 -16.50 3.19 2.68
N MET A 87 -16.00 3.88 1.64
CA MET A 87 -16.75 4.91 0.96
C MET A 87 -18.05 4.40 0.31
N GLU A 88 -18.18 3.09 0.07
CA GLU A 88 -19.39 2.47 -0.49
C GLU A 88 -20.37 1.98 0.59
N PHE A 89 -19.98 2.00 1.84
CA PHE A 89 -20.86 1.57 2.93
C PHE A 89 -22.07 2.49 3.02
N GLY A 90 -23.26 1.89 2.95
CA GLY A 90 -24.53 2.59 2.95
C GLY A 90 -24.87 3.40 1.68
N ALA A 91 -24.02 3.35 0.64
CA ALA A 91 -24.30 4.04 -0.61
C ALA A 91 -25.39 3.34 -1.43
N THR A 92 -26.24 4.13 -2.09
CA THR A 92 -27.38 3.63 -2.89
C THR A 92 -27.50 4.24 -4.28
N TYR A 93 -26.54 5.07 -4.70
CA TYR A 93 -26.51 5.59 -6.07
C TYR A 93 -26.33 4.47 -7.10
N ASP A 94 -26.88 4.63 -8.28
CA ASP A 94 -26.81 3.65 -9.35
C ASP A 94 -25.42 3.68 -10.04
N TYR A 95 -24.94 2.54 -10.51
CA TYR A 95 -23.61 2.43 -11.13
C TYR A 95 -23.50 1.31 -12.19
N GLU A 96 -24.55 0.53 -12.36
CA GLU A 96 -24.49 -0.70 -13.19
C GLU A 96 -24.41 -0.41 -14.67
N HIS A 97 -25.26 0.50 -15.15
CA HIS A 97 -25.40 0.81 -16.58
C HIS A 97 -24.65 2.08 -16.99
N GLU A 98 -24.53 3.02 -16.08
CA GLU A 98 -23.85 4.29 -16.32
C GLU A 98 -23.09 4.74 -15.07
N ALA A 99 -21.86 5.25 -15.29
CA ALA A 99 -21.07 5.78 -14.17
C ALA A 99 -21.74 7.06 -13.60
N PRO A 100 -21.77 7.22 -12.27
CA PRO A 100 -22.55 8.29 -11.62
C PRO A 100 -22.24 9.70 -12.10
N ALA A 101 -21.01 9.99 -12.51
CA ALA A 101 -20.64 11.29 -13.06
C ALA A 101 -21.34 11.66 -14.38
N PHE A 102 -21.96 10.69 -15.07
CA PHE A 102 -22.71 10.91 -16.30
C PHE A 102 -24.22 10.98 -16.06
N GLN A 103 -24.69 10.61 -14.87
CA GLN A 103 -26.10 10.61 -14.50
C GLN A 103 -26.63 12.04 -14.29
N GLY A 104 -27.95 12.18 -14.35
CA GLY A 104 -28.63 13.46 -14.17
C GLY A 104 -28.84 13.81 -12.68
N LEU A 105 -29.19 15.07 -12.44
CA LEU A 105 -29.50 15.57 -11.08
C LEU A 105 -30.60 14.75 -10.39
N LYS A 106 -31.64 14.34 -11.16
CA LYS A 106 -32.78 13.59 -10.63
C LYS A 106 -32.39 12.17 -10.22
N ASP A 107 -31.41 11.58 -10.87
CA ASP A 107 -30.96 10.21 -10.61
C ASP A 107 -30.10 10.13 -9.35
N LEU A 108 -29.35 11.19 -9.05
CA LEU A 108 -28.45 11.27 -7.89
C LEU A 108 -29.10 11.84 -6.63
N ARG A 109 -29.93 12.88 -6.76
CA ARG A 109 -30.54 13.57 -5.61
C ARG A 109 -31.42 12.63 -4.81
N GLY A 110 -31.24 12.61 -3.47
CA GLY A 110 -31.97 11.74 -2.55
C GLY A 110 -31.43 10.33 -2.41
N LYS A 111 -30.54 9.88 -3.30
CA LYS A 111 -29.74 8.67 -3.12
C LYS A 111 -28.70 8.89 -2.01
N ARG A 112 -27.99 7.83 -1.63
CA ARG A 112 -26.87 7.92 -0.68
C ARG A 112 -25.54 7.78 -1.44
N GLY A 113 -24.61 8.67 -1.14
CA GLY A 113 -23.27 8.73 -1.72
C GLY A 113 -22.20 8.19 -0.78
N LYS A 114 -21.06 8.89 -0.72
CA LYS A 114 -19.90 8.52 0.10
C LYS A 114 -20.29 8.33 1.56
N LEU A 115 -19.91 7.17 2.14
CA LEU A 115 -20.20 6.79 3.53
C LEU A 115 -21.69 6.83 3.87
N GLY A 116 -22.56 6.48 2.93
CA GLY A 116 -23.99 6.45 3.13
C GLY A 116 -24.68 7.81 3.34
N LYS A 117 -23.97 8.93 3.18
CA LYS A 117 -24.53 10.28 3.32
C LYS A 117 -25.52 10.58 2.20
N VAL A 118 -26.65 11.19 2.54
CA VAL A 118 -27.67 11.56 1.55
C VAL A 118 -27.10 12.60 0.58
N ILE A 119 -27.28 12.35 -0.70
CA ILE A 119 -26.87 13.27 -1.77
C ILE A 119 -27.88 14.41 -1.84
N THR A 120 -27.47 15.56 -1.30
CA THR A 120 -28.25 16.79 -1.30
C THR A 120 -27.48 17.85 -2.08
N GLY A 121 -28.13 18.56 -2.94
CA GLY A 121 -27.47 19.62 -3.73
C GLY A 121 -28.50 20.35 -4.60
N SER A 122 -28.27 21.62 -4.85
CA SER A 122 -29.10 22.41 -5.78
C SER A 122 -28.69 22.20 -7.22
N SER A 123 -27.44 21.83 -7.46
CA SER A 123 -26.88 21.55 -8.78
C SER A 123 -26.39 20.10 -8.92
N LEU A 124 -26.22 19.66 -10.17
CA LEU A 124 -25.61 18.36 -10.47
C LEU A 124 -24.17 18.30 -9.93
N GLU A 125 -23.42 19.38 -10.03
CA GLU A 125 -22.04 19.46 -9.54
C GLU A 125 -21.98 19.23 -8.02
N ASP A 126 -22.90 19.81 -7.25
CA ASP A 126 -22.96 19.60 -5.81
C ASP A 126 -23.27 18.15 -5.44
N CYS A 127 -24.19 17.52 -6.20
CA CYS A 127 -24.50 16.10 -6.01
C CYS A 127 -23.30 15.20 -6.33
N ILE A 128 -22.55 15.49 -7.39
CA ILE A 128 -21.35 14.72 -7.77
C ILE A 128 -20.27 14.80 -6.69
N LYS A 129 -20.07 15.95 -6.03
CA LYS A 129 -19.09 16.11 -4.94
C LYS A 129 -19.36 15.19 -3.74
N LEU A 130 -20.59 14.74 -3.56
CA LEU A 130 -20.99 13.84 -2.46
C LEU A 130 -20.79 12.35 -2.79
N LEU A 131 -20.39 12.03 -4.00
CA LEU A 131 -20.02 10.67 -4.41
C LEU A 131 -18.58 10.31 -3.96
N PRO A 132 -18.22 9.02 -3.90
CA PRO A 132 -16.80 8.62 -3.82
C PRO A 132 -15.97 9.21 -4.97
N ASN A 133 -14.73 9.65 -4.69
CA ASN A 133 -13.90 10.38 -5.67
C ASN A 133 -13.78 9.69 -7.03
N TYR A 134 -13.70 8.35 -7.06
CA TYR A 134 -13.60 7.61 -8.32
C TYR A 134 -14.91 7.67 -9.15
N ALA A 135 -16.04 7.93 -8.49
CA ALA A 135 -17.36 8.06 -9.13
C ALA A 135 -17.66 9.48 -9.61
N GLN A 136 -16.82 10.46 -9.24
CA GLN A 136 -16.95 11.87 -9.63
C GLN A 136 -16.36 12.16 -11.04
N THR A 137 -15.61 11.22 -11.63
CA THR A 137 -14.82 11.48 -12.83
C THR A 137 -15.46 10.93 -14.10
N LYS A 138 -15.51 11.73 -15.17
CA LYS A 138 -16.01 11.36 -16.49
C LYS A 138 -14.95 10.64 -17.35
N ARG A 139 -14.26 9.64 -16.80
CA ARG A 139 -13.23 8.88 -17.55
C ARG A 139 -13.83 7.83 -18.49
N SER A 140 -14.90 7.19 -18.07
CA SER A 140 -15.60 6.17 -18.84
C SER A 140 -17.08 6.24 -18.49
N LYS A 141 -17.93 6.12 -19.52
CA LYS A 141 -19.40 6.14 -19.34
C LYS A 141 -19.88 4.94 -18.53
N GLU A 142 -19.17 3.84 -18.57
CA GLU A 142 -19.48 2.62 -17.84
C GLU A 142 -18.29 2.16 -17.00
N PHE A 143 -18.54 1.68 -15.78
CA PHE A 143 -17.50 1.10 -14.95
C PHE A 143 -17.10 -0.30 -15.45
N PRO A 144 -15.79 -0.65 -15.40
CA PRO A 144 -15.37 -1.99 -15.74
C PRO A 144 -15.93 -3.01 -14.72
N ALA A 145 -16.14 -4.25 -15.18
CA ALA A 145 -16.80 -5.31 -14.43
C ALA A 145 -16.18 -5.55 -13.05
N TRP A 146 -14.84 -5.47 -12.92
CA TRP A 146 -14.17 -5.64 -11.61
C TRP A 146 -14.57 -4.55 -10.61
N LYS A 147 -14.78 -3.30 -11.06
CA LYS A 147 -15.18 -2.19 -10.21
C LYS A 147 -16.63 -2.34 -9.75
N LYS A 148 -17.54 -2.68 -10.67
CA LYS A 148 -18.95 -2.98 -10.36
C LYS A 148 -19.04 -4.07 -9.29
N ARG A 149 -18.27 -5.15 -9.45
CA ARG A 149 -18.19 -6.23 -8.46
C ARG A 149 -17.72 -5.75 -7.08
N TYR A 150 -16.68 -4.91 -7.01
CA TYR A 150 -16.21 -4.39 -5.72
C TYR A 150 -17.23 -3.48 -5.05
N ILE A 151 -17.92 -2.62 -5.80
CA ILE A 151 -19.01 -1.79 -5.27
C ILE A 151 -20.08 -2.68 -4.67
N GLN A 152 -20.58 -3.64 -5.43
CA GLN A 152 -21.61 -4.59 -4.99
C GLN A 152 -21.18 -5.34 -3.71
N GLN A 153 -19.98 -5.92 -3.71
CA GLN A 153 -19.46 -6.67 -2.57
C GLN A 153 -19.36 -5.83 -1.30
N ASN A 154 -18.91 -4.58 -1.41
CA ASN A 154 -18.79 -3.69 -0.26
C ASN A 154 -20.15 -3.21 0.26
N ARG A 155 -21.12 -2.95 -0.61
CA ARG A 155 -22.49 -2.61 -0.19
C ARG A 155 -23.18 -3.79 0.51
N LEU A 156 -23.06 -5.01 -0.05
CA LEU A 156 -23.60 -6.22 0.59
C LEU A 156 -22.89 -6.54 1.92
N PHE A 157 -21.60 -6.29 2.00
CA PHE A 157 -20.85 -6.42 3.26
C PHE A 157 -21.39 -5.45 4.31
N TYR A 158 -21.59 -4.19 3.94
CA TYR A 158 -22.18 -3.20 4.84
C TYR A 158 -23.58 -3.60 5.34
N GLU A 159 -24.48 -4.03 4.44
CA GLU A 159 -25.83 -4.44 4.84
C GLU A 159 -25.81 -5.59 5.86
N ARG A 160 -24.87 -6.52 5.73
CA ARG A 160 -24.70 -7.63 6.68
C ARG A 160 -24.23 -7.16 8.05
N HIS A 161 -23.38 -6.17 8.08
CA HIS A 161 -22.68 -5.69 9.29
C HIS A 161 -23.14 -4.30 9.76
N LYS A 162 -24.24 -3.81 9.24
CA LYS A 162 -24.74 -2.45 9.43
C LYS A 162 -24.75 -2.01 10.89
N VAL A 163 -25.15 -2.88 11.80
CA VAL A 163 -25.35 -2.57 13.24
C VAL A 163 -24.11 -1.94 13.86
N TRP A 164 -22.93 -2.50 13.64
CA TRP A 164 -21.70 -1.97 14.20
C TRP A 164 -20.94 -1.05 13.22
N LEU A 165 -21.19 -1.20 11.91
CA LEU A 165 -20.55 -0.34 10.90
C LEU A 165 -21.08 1.08 10.93
N ASP A 166 -22.34 1.32 11.28
CA ASP A 166 -22.90 2.66 11.38
C ASP A 166 -22.14 3.51 12.42
N GLU A 167 -21.83 2.94 13.59
CA GLU A 167 -21.01 3.59 14.61
C GLU A 167 -19.56 3.79 14.15
N TRP A 168 -18.97 2.77 13.53
CA TRP A 168 -17.59 2.83 13.04
C TRP A 168 -17.42 3.86 11.91
N LEU A 169 -18.42 4.05 11.05
CA LEU A 169 -18.39 5.02 9.95
C LEU A 169 -18.20 6.47 10.43
N GLU A 170 -18.64 6.81 11.62
CA GLU A 170 -18.44 8.14 12.20
C GLU A 170 -16.95 8.42 12.41
N LYS A 171 -16.15 7.41 12.79
CA LYS A 171 -14.70 7.51 13.04
C LYS A 171 -13.89 7.75 11.76
N VAL A 172 -14.36 7.24 10.63
CA VAL A 172 -13.69 7.39 9.33
C VAL A 172 -14.22 8.55 8.49
N ALA A 173 -15.20 9.29 8.99
CA ALA A 173 -15.88 10.35 8.24
C ALA A 173 -14.92 11.41 7.66
N ASN A 174 -13.84 11.68 8.38
CA ASN A 174 -12.82 12.68 8.02
C ASN A 174 -11.57 12.08 7.36
N PHE A 175 -11.55 10.78 7.10
CA PHE A 175 -10.40 10.17 6.44
C PHE A 175 -10.32 10.61 4.98
N ASP A 176 -9.09 10.78 4.48
CA ASP A 176 -8.85 10.94 3.05
C ASP A 176 -9.49 9.78 2.28
N ASN A 177 -9.96 10.07 1.07
CA ASN A 177 -10.66 9.07 0.27
C ASN A 177 -9.82 7.81 -0.03
N SER A 178 -8.49 7.94 -0.15
CA SER A 178 -7.57 6.82 -0.28
C SER A 178 -7.51 5.97 0.99
N HIS A 179 -7.62 6.59 2.17
CA HIS A 179 -7.55 5.91 3.46
C HIS A 179 -8.88 5.23 3.88
N LEU A 180 -9.95 5.47 3.12
CA LEU A 180 -11.20 4.70 3.19
C LEU A 180 -11.15 3.36 2.45
N LYS A 181 -10.00 3.03 1.85
CA LYS A 181 -9.76 1.74 1.20
C LYS A 181 -8.73 0.94 2.00
N PHE A 182 -9.06 -0.32 2.24
CA PHE A 182 -8.22 -1.21 3.03
C PHE A 182 -8.02 -2.56 2.31
N GLU A 183 -6.78 -3.01 2.20
CA GLU A 183 -6.39 -4.26 1.58
C GLU A 183 -5.60 -5.14 2.55
N TRP A 184 -6.17 -6.27 2.95
CA TRP A 184 -5.49 -7.28 3.75
C TRP A 184 -4.79 -8.30 2.85
N ASN A 185 -3.47 -8.21 2.73
CA ASN A 185 -2.65 -9.09 1.89
C ASN A 185 -1.77 -10.03 2.74
N CYS A 186 -2.29 -10.52 3.86
CA CYS A 186 -1.59 -11.45 4.75
C CYS A 186 -2.07 -12.90 4.66
N GLY A 187 -3.15 -13.14 3.90
CA GLY A 187 -3.80 -14.45 3.84
C GLY A 187 -5.00 -14.56 4.79
N LYS A 188 -5.87 -15.54 4.53
CA LYS A 188 -7.14 -15.72 5.26
C LYS A 188 -6.96 -16.29 6.67
N ASN A 189 -5.91 -17.10 6.88
CA ASN A 189 -5.67 -17.82 8.14
C ASN A 189 -4.70 -17.06 9.07
N VAL A 190 -4.40 -15.81 8.77
CA VAL A 190 -3.53 -14.98 9.59
C VAL A 190 -4.37 -14.12 10.51
N ALA A 191 -4.01 -14.07 11.80
CA ALA A 191 -4.69 -13.23 12.77
C ALA A 191 -4.78 -11.77 12.26
N PRO A 192 -5.96 -11.15 12.30
CA PRO A 192 -6.18 -9.81 11.76
C PRO A 192 -5.68 -8.72 12.72
N ILE A 193 -4.37 -8.75 12.98
CA ILE A 193 -3.65 -7.81 13.84
C ILE A 193 -2.72 -6.99 12.95
N ILE A 194 -2.92 -5.66 12.91
CA ILE A 194 -2.12 -4.75 12.09
C ILE A 194 -0.75 -4.53 12.69
N GLU A 195 -0.65 -4.55 14.01
CA GLU A 195 0.54 -4.15 14.75
C GLU A 195 1.81 -4.90 14.34
N ASP A 196 1.73 -6.19 14.04
CA ASP A 196 2.87 -7.03 13.65
C ASP A 196 3.05 -7.16 12.11
N LYS A 197 2.40 -6.30 11.33
CA LYS A 197 2.38 -6.33 9.86
C LYS A 197 3.04 -5.10 9.24
N ILE A 198 3.57 -5.27 8.04
CA ILE A 198 3.99 -4.12 7.22
C ILE A 198 2.74 -3.38 6.74
N VAL A 199 2.73 -2.07 6.98
CA VAL A 199 1.65 -1.18 6.52
C VAL A 199 2.19 -0.24 5.45
N GLN A 200 1.35 0.05 4.46
CA GLN A 200 1.66 1.03 3.42
C GLN A 200 0.43 1.87 3.10
N PHE A 201 0.54 3.18 3.29
CA PHE A 201 -0.44 4.15 2.83
C PHE A 201 -0.18 4.49 1.36
N ARG A 202 -1.20 4.33 0.51
CA ARG A 202 -1.06 4.52 -0.95
C ARG A 202 -2.27 5.29 -1.48
N ALA A 203 -2.11 5.92 -2.62
CA ALA A 203 -3.24 6.56 -3.32
C ALA A 203 -4.38 5.55 -3.63
N SER A 204 -4.06 4.26 -3.76
CA SER A 204 -5.03 3.17 -3.99
C SER A 204 -5.61 2.57 -2.71
N GLY A 205 -5.16 2.97 -1.53
CA GLY A 205 -5.64 2.45 -0.24
C GLY A 205 -4.53 2.03 0.72
N ILE A 206 -4.92 1.80 1.97
CA ILE A 206 -4.04 1.23 2.99
C ILE A 206 -3.86 -0.26 2.68
N ARG A 207 -2.63 -0.72 2.66
CA ARG A 207 -2.28 -2.13 2.43
C ARG A 207 -1.57 -2.70 3.64
N ILE A 208 -2.03 -3.86 4.07
CA ILE A 208 -1.39 -4.66 5.13
C ILE A 208 -0.73 -5.89 4.50
N LYS A 209 0.50 -6.18 4.88
CA LYS A 209 1.29 -7.32 4.38
C LYS A 209 2.02 -8.04 5.50
N MET A 210 2.27 -9.33 5.30
CA MET A 210 3.15 -10.12 6.15
C MET A 210 4.55 -9.49 6.24
N PRO A 211 5.22 -9.56 7.39
CA PRO A 211 6.56 -9.00 7.58
C PRO A 211 7.68 -9.89 6.99
N THR A 212 7.39 -10.55 5.86
CA THR A 212 8.34 -11.42 5.16
C THR A 212 9.22 -10.63 4.19
N PHE A 213 8.59 -9.77 3.40
CA PHE A 213 9.30 -8.90 2.47
C PHE A 213 8.56 -7.60 2.20
N SER A 214 9.31 -6.53 2.02
CA SER A 214 8.79 -5.21 1.68
C SER A 214 8.09 -5.21 0.32
N PRO A 215 7.03 -4.42 0.13
CA PRO A 215 6.61 -4.03 -1.21
C PRO A 215 7.72 -3.27 -1.92
N ALA A 216 7.64 -3.17 -3.25
CA ALA A 216 8.54 -2.31 -4.00
C ALA A 216 8.43 -0.87 -3.50
N LEU A 217 9.57 -0.20 -3.34
CA LEU A 217 9.60 1.24 -3.12
C LEU A 217 9.07 1.91 -4.38
N ASN A 218 8.12 2.81 -4.22
CA ASN A 218 7.57 3.59 -5.32
C ASN A 218 8.33 4.90 -5.50
N LEU A 219 8.26 5.45 -6.71
CA LEU A 219 8.88 6.72 -7.10
C LEU A 219 8.40 7.93 -6.28
N VAL A 220 7.25 7.80 -5.64
CA VAL A 220 6.65 8.85 -4.83
C VAL A 220 6.99 8.58 -3.36
N GLY A 221 7.78 9.44 -2.75
CA GLY A 221 8.25 9.32 -1.35
C GLY A 221 7.17 9.30 -0.27
N THR A 222 5.88 9.26 -0.66
CA THR A 222 4.72 9.21 0.25
C THR A 222 4.29 7.77 0.60
N GLN A 223 4.82 6.75 -0.07
CA GLN A 223 4.39 5.35 0.11
C GLN A 223 5.45 4.51 0.82
N ILE A 224 6.18 5.12 1.74
CA ILE A 224 7.22 4.47 2.53
C ILE A 224 6.57 3.41 3.43
N PRO A 225 7.08 2.17 3.46
CA PRO A 225 6.60 1.15 4.38
C PRO A 225 6.67 1.60 5.84
N ILE A 226 5.68 1.18 6.61
CA ILE A 226 5.54 1.42 8.04
C ILE A 226 5.73 0.11 8.77
N PHE A 227 6.45 0.16 9.87
CA PHE A 227 6.67 -0.93 10.81
C PHE A 227 6.06 -0.56 12.18
N PRO A 228 4.78 -0.88 12.43
CA PRO A 228 4.11 -0.50 13.68
C PRO A 228 4.74 -1.12 14.95
N TRP A 229 5.38 -2.29 14.80
CA TRP A 229 5.98 -3.05 15.89
C TRP A 229 7.38 -2.59 16.29
N VAL A 230 8.06 -1.81 15.45
CA VAL A 230 9.47 -1.47 15.67
C VAL A 230 9.59 -0.41 16.76
N PRO A 231 10.40 -0.65 17.82
CA PRO A 231 10.62 0.33 18.87
C PRO A 231 11.20 1.65 18.33
N LEU A 232 10.88 2.73 19.01
CA LEU A 232 11.51 4.03 18.79
C LEU A 232 12.73 4.18 19.69
N PRO A 233 13.82 4.81 19.24
CA PRO A 233 14.90 5.22 20.11
C PRO A 233 14.40 6.24 21.13
N GLN A 234 15.00 6.27 22.32
CA GLN A 234 14.57 7.14 23.43
C GLN A 234 14.51 8.62 23.03
N SER A 235 15.45 9.05 22.18
CA SER A 235 15.52 10.41 21.65
C SER A 235 14.29 10.83 20.79
N ARG A 236 13.46 9.85 20.36
CA ARG A 236 12.27 10.05 19.53
C ARG A 236 10.95 9.82 20.27
N ILE A 237 11.03 9.42 21.53
CA ILE A 237 9.84 9.22 22.37
C ILE A 237 9.53 10.56 23.06
N LYS A 238 8.34 11.08 22.81
CA LYS A 238 7.82 12.26 23.56
C LYS A 238 7.26 11.79 24.90
N ASP A 239 7.24 12.66 25.90
CA ASP A 239 6.65 12.38 27.21
C ASP A 239 5.19 11.90 27.07
N GLY A 240 4.92 10.71 27.58
CA GLY A 240 3.62 10.05 27.44
C GLY A 240 3.28 9.57 26.04
N GLY A 241 4.21 9.69 25.08
CA GLY A 241 3.98 9.33 23.68
C GLY A 241 4.22 7.85 23.39
N ALA A 242 3.97 7.48 22.13
CA ALA A 242 4.16 6.11 21.67
C ALA A 242 5.65 5.71 21.67
N THR A 243 5.91 4.48 22.14
CA THR A 243 7.26 3.89 22.25
C THR A 243 7.67 3.06 21.04
N LYS A 244 6.75 2.85 20.08
CA LYS A 244 6.96 2.04 18.86
C LYS A 244 6.20 2.61 17.67
N GLY A 245 6.54 2.11 16.50
CA GLY A 245 5.89 2.46 15.23
C GLY A 245 6.60 3.59 14.49
N ARG A 246 7.22 3.22 13.36
CA ARG A 246 7.99 4.15 12.54
C ARG A 246 7.95 3.79 11.06
N TYR A 247 8.33 4.73 10.23
CA TYR A 247 8.59 4.48 8.81
C TYR A 247 9.92 3.72 8.62
N MET A 248 10.03 2.98 7.50
CA MET A 248 11.28 2.44 7.00
C MET A 248 12.29 3.57 6.81
N THR A 249 13.53 3.39 7.28
CA THR A 249 14.60 4.39 7.12
C THR A 249 15.23 4.32 5.72
N LEU A 250 15.97 5.37 5.33
CA LEU A 250 16.72 5.38 4.07
C LEU A 250 17.77 4.26 4.04
N LYS A 251 18.44 3.99 5.17
CA LYS A 251 19.44 2.93 5.29
C LYS A 251 18.83 1.54 5.07
N GLU A 252 17.66 1.29 5.66
CA GLU A 252 16.90 0.06 5.44
C GLU A 252 16.39 -0.05 3.99
N ALA A 253 15.91 1.06 3.42
CA ALA A 253 15.49 1.12 2.02
C ALA A 253 16.66 0.89 1.04
N ALA A 254 17.86 1.35 1.36
CA ALA A 254 19.07 1.05 0.62
C ALA A 254 19.49 -0.41 0.77
N ALA A 255 19.41 -0.96 1.99
CA ALA A 255 19.75 -2.36 2.27
C ALA A 255 18.93 -3.35 1.43
N ILE A 256 17.60 -3.13 1.28
CA ILE A 256 16.76 -3.99 0.41
C ILE A 256 17.06 -3.84 -1.07
N GLN A 257 17.85 -2.84 -1.48
CA GLN A 257 18.37 -2.70 -2.85
C GLN A 257 19.80 -3.26 -3.00
N GLY A 258 20.38 -3.83 -1.93
CA GLY A 258 21.77 -4.27 -1.91
C GLY A 258 22.78 -3.10 -1.92
N MET A 259 22.39 -1.97 -1.33
CA MET A 259 23.16 -0.72 -1.29
C MET A 259 23.32 -0.22 0.16
N GLN A 260 23.56 -1.11 1.10
CA GLN A 260 23.62 -0.79 2.55
C GLN A 260 24.66 0.27 2.89
N ASP A 261 25.72 0.37 2.09
CA ASP A 261 26.83 1.32 2.30
C ASP A 261 26.64 2.64 1.53
N LEU A 262 25.46 2.84 0.90
CA LEU A 262 25.19 4.04 0.12
C LEU A 262 25.05 5.25 1.03
N SER A 263 25.83 6.30 0.75
CA SER A 263 25.69 7.63 1.36
C SER A 263 24.76 8.50 0.53
N PHE A 264 23.85 9.24 1.19
CA PHE A 264 22.90 10.17 0.57
C PHE A 264 23.30 11.63 0.74
N GLY A 265 24.56 11.92 0.64
CA GLY A 265 25.12 13.25 0.80
C GLY A 265 26.27 13.26 1.78
N ASN A 266 26.83 14.41 1.99
CA ASN A 266 27.90 14.69 2.93
C ASN A 266 27.56 15.95 3.75
N GLU A 267 28.48 16.42 4.56
CA GLU A 267 28.30 17.65 5.38
C GLU A 267 27.97 18.89 4.56
N ILE A 268 28.39 18.91 3.28
CA ILE A 268 28.21 20.07 2.36
C ILE A 268 26.92 19.93 1.55
N TYR A 269 26.56 18.71 1.13
CA TYR A 269 25.41 18.44 0.28
C TYR A 269 24.46 17.42 0.92
N GLN A 270 23.34 17.92 1.46
CA GLN A 270 22.25 17.08 1.94
C GLN A 270 21.16 16.98 0.86
N LEU A 271 20.90 15.78 0.40
CA LEU A 271 19.79 15.53 -0.52
C LEU A 271 18.45 15.53 0.26
N PRO A 272 17.40 16.15 -0.28
CA PRO A 272 16.07 16.04 0.30
C PRO A 272 15.65 14.56 0.43
N ILE A 273 15.17 14.17 1.62
CA ILE A 273 14.85 12.78 1.96
C ILE A 273 13.89 12.12 0.95
N GLY A 274 12.92 12.88 0.42
CA GLY A 274 12.00 12.42 -0.60
C GLY A 274 12.71 12.03 -1.91
N ARG A 275 13.76 12.77 -2.30
CA ARG A 275 14.57 12.46 -3.48
C ARG A 275 15.42 11.20 -3.29
N CYS A 276 15.87 10.95 -2.06
CA CYS A 276 16.61 9.73 -1.74
C CYS A 276 15.71 8.50 -1.88
N TYR A 277 14.47 8.54 -1.36
CA TYR A 277 13.50 7.46 -1.56
C TYR A 277 13.09 7.29 -3.03
N GLU A 278 12.95 8.38 -3.77
CA GLU A 278 12.68 8.34 -5.21
C GLU A 278 13.82 7.66 -5.98
N ALA A 279 15.07 7.99 -5.68
CA ALA A 279 16.25 7.37 -6.28
C ALA A 279 16.31 5.87 -6.01
N LEU A 280 16.08 5.45 -4.75
CA LEU A 280 15.97 4.03 -4.38
C LEU A 280 14.78 3.34 -5.06
N GLY A 281 13.68 4.04 -5.23
CA GLY A 281 12.51 3.57 -5.98
C GLY A 281 12.80 3.36 -7.48
N ASN A 282 13.69 4.15 -8.07
CA ASN A 282 14.13 4.02 -9.46
C ASN A 282 15.24 2.98 -9.63
N ALA A 283 16.03 2.72 -8.60
CA ALA A 283 17.16 1.82 -8.64
C ALA A 283 16.75 0.38 -8.99
N VAL A 284 17.69 -0.40 -9.48
CA VAL A 284 17.61 -1.86 -9.57
C VAL A 284 18.37 -2.46 -8.39
N ASN A 285 17.99 -3.69 -7.99
CA ASN A 285 18.71 -4.36 -6.91
C ASN A 285 20.11 -4.78 -7.38
N VAL A 286 21.14 -4.34 -6.68
CA VAL A 286 22.55 -4.54 -7.02
C VAL A 286 22.92 -6.02 -7.04
N GLU A 287 22.44 -6.81 -6.09
CA GLU A 287 22.75 -8.25 -6.03
C GLU A 287 22.18 -9.03 -7.20
N ILE A 288 21.00 -8.61 -7.71
CA ILE A 288 20.43 -9.24 -8.92
C ILE A 288 21.25 -8.88 -10.16
N VAL A 289 21.60 -7.60 -10.32
CA VAL A 289 22.45 -7.16 -11.44
C VAL A 289 23.78 -7.89 -11.42
N LYS A 290 24.42 -8.01 -10.24
CA LYS A 290 25.67 -8.75 -10.06
C LYS A 290 25.54 -10.23 -10.47
N LYS A 291 24.45 -10.91 -10.12
CA LYS A 291 24.19 -12.29 -10.54
C LYS A 291 24.04 -12.39 -12.07
N VAL A 292 23.24 -11.52 -12.68
CA VAL A 292 23.04 -11.48 -14.15
C VAL A 292 24.35 -11.20 -14.87
N ALA A 293 25.15 -10.23 -14.42
CA ALA A 293 26.44 -9.90 -14.99
C ALA A 293 27.47 -11.06 -14.85
N LYS A 294 27.46 -11.73 -13.69
CA LYS A 294 28.36 -12.87 -13.47
C LYS A 294 28.10 -14.02 -14.46
N GLU A 295 26.81 -14.35 -14.70
CA GLU A 295 26.47 -15.38 -15.69
C GLU A 295 26.91 -14.95 -17.11
N LEU A 296 26.76 -13.68 -17.47
CA LEU A 296 27.21 -13.17 -18.76
C LEU A 296 28.75 -13.25 -18.93
N ILE A 297 29.50 -12.88 -17.88
CA ILE A 297 30.97 -12.95 -17.91
C ILE A 297 31.45 -14.40 -17.97
N ASN A 298 30.80 -15.31 -17.27
CA ASN A 298 31.14 -16.73 -17.27
C ASN A 298 30.77 -17.42 -18.59
N HIS A 299 29.72 -16.94 -19.27
CA HIS A 299 29.27 -17.46 -20.56
C HIS A 299 30.31 -17.22 -21.69
N GLY A 300 31.09 -16.13 -21.59
CA GLY A 300 32.12 -15.78 -22.58
C GLY A 300 33.47 -16.47 -22.37
N LYS A 301 33.57 -17.38 -21.40
CA LYS A 301 34.74 -18.22 -21.14
C LYS A 301 34.49 -19.67 -21.56
#